data_da5fa1b65799466d5324eba131aaccb5
#
_entry.id   da5fa1b65799466d5324eba131aaccb5
#
_cell.length_a   1.000
_cell.length_b   1.000
_cell.length_c   1.000
_cell.angle_alpha   90.00
_cell.angle_beta   90.00
_cell.angle_gamma   90.00
#
_symmetry.space_group_name_H-M   'P 1'
#
loop_
_entity.id
_entity.type
_entity.pdbx_description
1 polymer ?
#
loop_
_entity_poly.entity_id
_entity_poly.type
_entity_poly.pdbx_seq_one_letter_code
_entity_poly.pdbx_strand_id
1 'polypeptide(L)'
;KENYPFDFELKIKHVLEKNQVSVCWEVVNHSNETMYFTIGGHPAFNVPAQGNDSQKEDYLLTFNGEKSLTYLLLDPASGTALPDQTKTLELTDGTCHIDAHMFDNDALVFDNQIEKAGIAFPDGTPYLELNCHRFPNFGIWSVPGSSFVCLEPWMGRCDDCGFKGNLSEKANINALNADEIFNASYEIKIY
;
A
#
# COMPACT_ATOMS: atom_id res chain seq x y z
N LYS A 1 -2.11 -22.24 -14.52
CA LYS A 1 -2.44 -21.67 -15.85
C LYS A 1 -3.95 -21.59 -16.14
N GLU A 2 -4.79 -22.31 -15.41
CA GLU A 2 -6.24 -22.29 -15.63
C GLU A 2 -6.86 -20.90 -15.31
N ASN A 3 -6.43 -20.26 -14.22
CA ASN A 3 -6.95 -18.97 -13.77
C ASN A 3 -6.06 -17.78 -14.17
N TYR A 4 -4.80 -18.02 -14.54
CA TYR A 4 -3.84 -17.02 -14.98
C TYR A 4 -2.93 -17.65 -16.04
N PRO A 5 -3.17 -17.43 -17.34
CA PRO A 5 -2.65 -18.26 -18.43
C PRO A 5 -1.21 -17.95 -18.85
N PHE A 6 -0.55 -17.02 -18.20
CA PHE A 6 0.82 -16.63 -18.54
C PHE A 6 1.87 -17.57 -17.94
N ASP A 7 3.01 -17.69 -18.62
CA ASP A 7 4.21 -18.32 -18.12
C ASP A 7 5.15 -17.23 -17.58
N PHE A 8 5.45 -17.27 -16.29
CA PHE A 8 6.24 -16.23 -15.65
C PHE A 8 7.03 -16.78 -14.46
N GLU A 9 8.06 -16.05 -14.10
CA GLU A 9 8.79 -16.25 -12.84
C GLU A 9 8.63 -14.99 -11.97
N LEU A 10 8.29 -15.19 -10.70
CA LEU A 10 8.29 -14.13 -9.68
C LEU A 10 9.37 -14.46 -8.65
N LYS A 11 10.30 -13.52 -8.45
CA LYS A 11 11.27 -13.54 -7.36
C LYS A 11 10.95 -12.43 -6.36
N ILE A 12 10.86 -12.81 -5.10
CA ILE A 12 10.73 -11.86 -3.98
C ILE A 12 11.99 -12.00 -3.14
N LYS A 13 12.77 -10.91 -3.04
CA LYS A 13 14.00 -10.86 -2.27
C LYS A 13 13.85 -9.90 -1.10
N HIS A 14 14.16 -10.36 0.10
CA HIS A 14 14.27 -9.53 1.29
C HIS A 14 15.74 -9.29 1.61
N VAL A 15 16.11 -8.03 1.78
CA VAL A 15 17.47 -7.63 2.16
C VAL A 15 17.39 -6.87 3.48
N LEU A 16 18.02 -7.43 4.51
CA LEU A 16 18.13 -6.79 5.81
C LEU A 16 19.50 -6.09 5.91
N GLU A 17 19.48 -4.79 6.15
CA GLU A 17 20.66 -3.97 6.31
C GLU A 17 20.51 -3.03 7.51
N LYS A 18 21.18 -3.33 8.62
CA LYS A 18 21.04 -2.62 9.90
C LYS A 18 19.59 -2.64 10.38
N ASN A 19 18.93 -1.48 10.35
CA ASN A 19 17.53 -1.28 10.77
C ASN A 19 16.56 -1.09 9.58
N GLN A 20 16.97 -1.53 8.39
CA GLN A 20 16.19 -1.40 7.17
C GLN A 20 15.98 -2.76 6.50
N VAL A 21 14.76 -3.02 6.04
CA VAL A 21 14.41 -4.17 5.20
C VAL A 21 13.99 -3.64 3.85
N SER A 22 14.66 -4.08 2.79
CA SER A 22 14.22 -3.84 1.41
C SER A 22 13.50 -5.07 0.88
N VAL A 23 12.32 -4.88 0.34
CA VAL A 23 11.54 -5.93 -0.35
C VAL A 23 11.60 -5.64 -1.84
N CYS A 24 12.25 -6.52 -2.58
CA CYS A 24 12.48 -6.36 -4.02
C CYS A 24 11.71 -7.42 -4.78
N TRP A 25 11.02 -7.01 -5.83
CA TRP A 25 10.30 -7.88 -6.75
C TRP A 25 10.98 -7.89 -8.12
N GLU A 26 11.12 -9.06 -8.68
CA GLU A 26 11.50 -9.27 -10.07
C GLU A 26 10.45 -10.19 -10.69
N VAL A 27 9.78 -9.74 -11.77
CA VAL A 27 8.82 -10.53 -12.54
C VAL A 27 9.37 -10.67 -13.95
N VAL A 28 9.53 -11.91 -14.41
CA VAL A 28 9.99 -12.23 -15.76
C VAL A 28 8.83 -12.86 -16.52
N ASN A 29 8.47 -12.28 -17.67
CA ASN A 29 7.47 -12.86 -18.55
C ASN A 29 8.14 -13.86 -19.51
N HIS A 30 7.85 -15.14 -19.35
CA HIS A 30 8.32 -16.22 -20.23
C HIS A 30 7.28 -16.60 -21.30
N SER A 31 6.13 -15.89 -21.34
CA SER A 31 5.14 -16.09 -22.39
C SER A 31 5.58 -15.39 -23.68
N ASN A 32 5.01 -15.77 -24.80
CA ASN A 32 5.21 -15.15 -26.09
C ASN A 32 4.22 -13.99 -26.37
N GLU A 33 3.50 -13.53 -25.35
CA GLU A 33 2.51 -12.46 -25.41
C GLU A 33 2.65 -11.50 -24.22
N THR A 34 2.05 -10.33 -24.29
CA THR A 34 2.05 -9.36 -23.18
C THR A 34 1.27 -9.88 -22.00
N MET A 35 1.92 -9.95 -20.84
CA MET A 35 1.34 -10.30 -19.55
C MET A 35 0.87 -9.04 -18.81
N TYR A 36 -0.32 -9.12 -18.20
CA TYR A 36 -0.89 -8.05 -17.40
C TYR A 36 -1.04 -8.51 -15.96
N PHE A 37 -0.58 -7.69 -14.99
CA PHE A 37 -0.62 -8.06 -13.58
C PHE A 37 -0.63 -6.84 -12.66
N THR A 38 -1.02 -7.07 -11.42
CA THR A 38 -0.76 -6.19 -10.29
C THR A 38 0.07 -6.93 -9.25
N ILE A 39 0.85 -6.20 -8.46
CA ILE A 39 1.62 -6.75 -7.35
C ILE A 39 1.66 -5.72 -6.22
N GLY A 40 1.48 -6.16 -4.97
CA GLY A 40 1.47 -5.28 -3.81
C GLY A 40 2.08 -5.93 -2.57
N GLY A 41 2.64 -5.09 -1.70
CA GLY A 41 3.00 -5.47 -0.34
C GLY A 41 1.84 -5.22 0.62
N HIS A 42 1.76 -6.03 1.67
CA HIS A 42 0.76 -5.87 2.72
C HIS A 42 1.42 -6.02 4.11
N PRO A 43 2.51 -5.28 4.40
CA PRO A 43 3.16 -5.36 5.69
C PRO A 43 2.27 -4.76 6.78
N ALA A 44 2.14 -5.49 7.88
CA ALA A 44 1.42 -5.07 9.07
C ALA A 44 2.41 -4.81 10.21
N PHE A 45 2.19 -3.74 10.95
CA PHE A 45 3.05 -3.30 12.03
C PHE A 45 2.26 -3.26 13.35
N ASN A 46 2.85 -3.75 14.43
CA ASN A 46 2.23 -3.66 15.74
C ASN A 46 2.04 -2.19 16.16
N VAL A 47 0.82 -1.82 16.46
CA VAL A 47 0.46 -0.51 17.01
C VAL A 47 -0.60 -0.74 18.09
N PRO A 48 -0.24 -0.56 19.36
CA PRO A 48 1.04 -0.06 19.90
C PRO A 48 2.25 -0.96 19.61
N ALA A 49 3.43 -0.34 19.55
CA ALA A 49 4.68 -1.07 19.48
C ALA A 49 4.85 -1.98 20.71
N GLN A 50 5.49 -3.13 20.54
CA GLN A 50 5.67 -4.10 21.63
C GLN A 50 6.37 -3.46 22.85
N GLY A 51 5.76 -3.63 24.01
CA GLY A 51 6.27 -3.07 25.27
C GLY A 51 5.91 -1.60 25.51
N ASN A 52 5.01 -1.03 24.71
CA ASN A 52 4.45 0.32 24.90
C ASN A 52 3.01 0.21 25.40
N ASP A 53 2.68 0.93 26.47
CA ASP A 53 1.35 0.89 27.13
C ASP A 53 0.34 1.91 26.52
N SER A 54 0.72 2.64 25.46
CA SER A 54 -0.17 3.57 24.75
C SER A 54 -1.27 2.83 24.00
N GLN A 55 -2.31 3.56 23.61
CA GLN A 55 -3.34 3.05 22.70
C GLN A 55 -2.93 3.27 21.25
N LYS A 56 -3.54 2.52 20.31
CA LYS A 56 -3.30 2.71 18.86
C LYS A 56 -3.61 4.15 18.42
N GLU A 57 -4.64 4.72 18.97
CA GLU A 57 -5.14 6.07 18.67
C GLU A 57 -4.21 7.20 19.15
N ASP A 58 -3.25 6.89 20.04
CA ASP A 58 -2.23 7.84 20.47
C ASP A 58 -1.11 8.01 19.41
N TYR A 59 -0.95 7.02 18.53
CA TYR A 59 0.07 7.03 17.47
C TYR A 59 -0.30 7.93 16.30
N LEU A 60 0.73 8.33 15.56
CA LEU A 60 0.59 9.21 14.41
C LEU A 60 0.93 8.45 13.12
N LEU A 61 0.11 8.62 12.09
CA LEU A 61 0.53 8.40 10.71
C LEU A 61 1.34 9.61 10.25
N THR A 62 2.42 9.38 9.52
CA THR A 62 3.32 10.44 9.03
C THR A 62 3.48 10.37 7.52
N PHE A 63 3.54 11.54 6.88
CA PHE A 63 3.68 11.70 5.44
C PHE A 63 4.67 12.85 5.15
N ASN A 64 5.11 12.98 3.91
CA ASN A 64 6.17 13.94 3.50
C ASN A 64 5.75 15.42 3.53
N GLY A 65 5.29 15.93 4.68
CA GLY A 65 4.97 17.35 4.84
C GLY A 65 3.74 17.82 4.06
N GLU A 66 2.91 16.88 3.60
CA GLU A 66 1.64 17.17 2.96
C GLU A 66 0.67 17.84 3.95
N LYS A 67 -0.27 18.63 3.44
CA LYS A 67 -1.32 19.26 4.23
C LYS A 67 -2.59 18.45 4.25
N SER A 68 -2.82 17.68 3.22
CA SER A 68 -3.95 16.76 3.08
C SER A 68 -3.66 15.73 2.00
N LEU A 69 -4.32 14.58 2.10
CA LEU A 69 -4.30 13.51 1.11
C LEU A 69 -5.74 13.14 0.76
N THR A 70 -5.99 12.81 -0.50
CA THR A 70 -7.30 12.37 -0.96
C THR A 70 -7.30 10.86 -1.15
N TYR A 71 -8.25 10.16 -0.56
CA TYR A 71 -8.38 8.71 -0.70
C TYR A 71 -9.74 8.30 -1.28
N LEU A 72 -9.72 7.20 -2.02
CA LEU A 72 -10.91 6.55 -2.59
C LEU A 72 -11.63 5.76 -1.50
N LEU A 73 -12.95 5.77 -1.54
CA LEU A 73 -13.75 4.82 -0.78
C LEU A 73 -13.84 3.48 -1.53
N LEU A 74 -14.03 2.42 -0.76
CA LEU A 74 -14.31 1.08 -1.29
C LEU A 74 -15.81 0.77 -1.17
N ASP A 75 -16.35 0.03 -2.13
CA ASP A 75 -17.66 -0.58 -1.99
C ASP A 75 -17.59 -1.75 -1.01
N PRO A 76 -18.29 -1.70 0.13
CA PRO A 76 -18.16 -2.71 1.18
C PRO A 76 -18.68 -4.09 0.77
N ALA A 77 -19.47 -4.17 -0.30
CA ALA A 77 -20.01 -5.44 -0.77
C ALA A 77 -19.04 -6.18 -1.70
N SER A 78 -18.23 -5.46 -2.46
CA SER A 78 -17.34 -6.04 -3.47
C SER A 78 -15.85 -5.81 -3.19
N GLY A 79 -15.47 -4.87 -2.31
CA GLY A 79 -14.09 -4.45 -2.08
C GLY A 79 -13.47 -3.72 -3.28
N THR A 80 -14.30 -3.21 -4.20
CA THR A 80 -13.83 -2.46 -5.36
C THR A 80 -13.81 -0.96 -5.08
N ALA A 81 -12.95 -0.21 -5.78
CA ALA A 81 -12.83 1.23 -5.58
C ALA A 81 -14.02 1.98 -6.17
N LEU A 82 -14.43 3.05 -5.50
CA LEU A 82 -15.47 3.99 -5.93
C LEU A 82 -14.77 5.27 -6.44
N PRO A 83 -14.39 5.36 -7.72
CA PRO A 83 -13.53 6.43 -8.23
C PRO A 83 -14.15 7.83 -8.11
N ASP A 84 -15.49 7.91 -8.09
CA ASP A 84 -16.24 9.16 -7.93
C ASP A 84 -16.53 9.51 -6.45
N GLN A 85 -16.08 8.68 -5.50
CA GLN A 85 -16.30 8.88 -4.07
C GLN A 85 -14.97 8.94 -3.33
N THR A 86 -14.58 10.15 -2.98
CA THR A 86 -13.34 10.41 -2.27
C THR A 86 -13.59 11.08 -0.93
N LYS A 87 -12.64 10.93 -0.01
CA LYS A 87 -12.55 11.70 1.22
C LYS A 87 -11.16 12.31 1.36
N THR A 88 -11.05 13.32 2.19
CA THR A 88 -9.80 13.99 2.51
C THR A 88 -9.31 13.56 3.88
N LEU A 89 -8.05 13.17 3.97
CA LEU A 89 -7.31 12.99 5.20
C LEU A 89 -6.56 14.30 5.47
N GLU A 90 -7.02 15.08 6.43
CA GLU A 90 -6.38 16.33 6.83
C GLU A 90 -5.14 16.05 7.69
N LEU A 91 -4.05 16.77 7.41
CA LEU A 91 -2.77 16.59 8.08
C LEU A 91 -2.32 17.90 8.73
N THR A 92 -1.71 17.78 9.90
CA THR A 92 -1.00 18.89 10.58
C THR A 92 0.50 18.58 10.52
N ASP A 93 1.24 19.44 9.84
CA ASP A 93 2.69 19.27 9.64
C ASP A 93 3.06 17.86 9.10
N GLY A 94 2.25 17.36 8.17
CA GLY A 94 2.46 16.05 7.54
C GLY A 94 2.06 14.86 8.42
N THR A 95 1.29 15.06 9.50
CA THR A 95 0.87 14.00 10.42
C THR A 95 -0.62 14.02 10.73
N CYS A 96 -1.17 12.86 11.09
CA CYS A 96 -2.49 12.76 11.73
C CYS A 96 -2.51 11.61 12.75
N HIS A 97 -3.36 11.73 13.77
CA HIS A 97 -3.61 10.61 14.68
C HIS A 97 -4.34 9.47 13.97
N ILE A 98 -4.08 8.25 14.41
CA ILE A 98 -4.87 7.08 14.00
C ILE A 98 -6.22 7.19 14.72
N ASP A 99 -7.28 7.51 13.97
CA ASP A 99 -8.62 7.61 14.53
C ASP A 99 -9.27 6.22 14.68
N ALA A 100 -10.04 6.01 15.75
CA ALA A 100 -10.70 4.73 16.03
C ALA A 100 -11.70 4.32 14.93
N HIS A 101 -12.23 5.30 14.18
CA HIS A 101 -13.20 5.11 13.09
C HIS A 101 -12.57 5.25 11.70
N MET A 102 -11.24 5.43 11.63
CA MET A 102 -10.52 5.65 10.36
C MET A 102 -10.79 4.54 9.33
N PHE A 103 -10.95 3.31 9.80
CA PHE A 103 -11.10 2.12 8.96
C PHE A 103 -12.52 1.53 8.97
N ASP A 104 -13.53 2.27 9.43
CA ASP A 104 -14.93 1.82 9.43
C ASP A 104 -15.50 1.59 8.01
N ASN A 105 -14.92 2.22 7.00
CA ASN A 105 -15.24 2.05 5.59
C ASN A 105 -14.13 1.31 4.82
N ASP A 106 -13.45 0.34 5.46
CA ASP A 106 -12.33 -0.41 4.90
C ASP A 106 -11.04 0.43 4.75
N ALA A 107 -10.14 0.05 3.83
CA ALA A 107 -8.85 0.70 3.62
C ALA A 107 -8.99 2.12 3.05
N LEU A 108 -8.06 3.00 3.43
CA LEU A 108 -7.81 4.26 2.75
C LEU A 108 -6.94 3.96 1.54
N VAL A 109 -7.45 4.17 0.32
CA VAL A 109 -6.75 3.88 -0.93
C VAL A 109 -6.33 5.17 -1.61
N PHE A 110 -5.05 5.34 -1.80
CA PHE A 110 -4.44 6.55 -2.38
C PHE A 110 -3.88 6.27 -3.76
N ASP A 111 -4.16 7.15 -4.71
CA ASP A 111 -3.64 7.09 -6.08
C ASP A 111 -2.60 8.21 -6.30
N ASN A 112 -1.36 7.85 -6.63
CA ASN A 112 -0.26 8.76 -7.04
C ASN A 112 0.06 9.91 -6.06
N GLN A 113 -0.05 9.67 -4.74
CA GLN A 113 0.15 10.71 -3.73
C GLN A 113 1.24 10.35 -2.71
N ILE A 114 1.46 9.06 -2.45
CA ILE A 114 2.33 8.62 -1.35
C ILE A 114 3.58 7.94 -1.91
N GLU A 115 4.72 8.54 -1.70
CA GLU A 115 6.04 7.93 -1.93
C GLU A 115 6.67 7.44 -0.63
N LYS A 116 6.20 7.98 0.50
CA LYS A 116 6.68 7.65 1.83
C LYS A 116 5.57 7.86 2.86
N ALA A 117 5.38 6.85 3.70
CA ALA A 117 4.49 6.92 4.86
C ALA A 117 5.20 6.29 6.06
N GLY A 118 4.80 6.67 7.26
CA GLY A 118 5.37 6.12 8.48
C GLY A 118 4.38 6.10 9.63
N ILE A 119 4.85 5.57 10.73
CA ILE A 119 4.17 5.57 12.03
C ILE A 119 5.14 6.21 13.04
N ALA A 120 4.63 7.13 13.84
CA ALA A 120 5.37 7.74 14.94
C ALA A 120 4.71 7.42 16.28
N PHE A 121 5.51 7.43 17.33
CA PHE A 121 5.06 7.33 18.71
C PHE A 121 4.21 8.53 19.12
N PRO A 122 3.46 8.46 20.24
CA PRO A 122 2.64 9.56 20.72
C PRO A 122 3.37 10.89 20.95
N ASP A 123 4.68 10.84 21.22
CA ASP A 123 5.54 12.01 21.39
C ASP A 123 6.09 12.59 20.06
N GLY A 124 5.70 11.98 18.93
CA GLY A 124 6.12 12.38 17.60
C GLY A 124 7.47 11.78 17.17
N THR A 125 8.15 10.99 18.01
CA THR A 125 9.38 10.31 17.59
C THR A 125 9.07 9.20 16.56
N PRO A 126 9.90 9.04 15.52
CA PRO A 126 9.67 8.01 14.52
C PRO A 126 9.69 6.60 15.11
N TYR A 127 8.70 5.78 14.76
CA TYR A 127 8.71 4.35 15.03
C TYR A 127 9.19 3.58 13.81
N LEU A 128 8.55 3.80 12.68
CA LEU A 128 8.95 3.21 11.41
C LEU A 128 8.56 4.10 10.22
N GLU A 129 9.23 3.85 9.10
CA GLU A 129 9.00 4.53 7.83
C GLU A 129 9.03 3.52 6.70
N LEU A 130 8.07 3.60 5.78
CA LEU A 130 8.01 2.84 4.54
C LEU A 130 8.21 3.80 3.37
N ASN A 131 9.20 3.53 2.53
CA ASN A 131 9.50 4.26 1.30
C ASN A 131 9.14 3.39 0.09
N CYS A 132 8.28 3.89 -0.78
CA CYS A 132 7.77 3.20 -1.96
C CYS A 132 7.78 4.12 -3.19
N HIS A 133 8.90 4.79 -3.41
CA HIS A 133 9.06 5.73 -4.52
C HIS A 133 8.56 5.15 -5.86
N ARG A 134 7.74 5.90 -6.59
CA ARG A 134 7.11 5.55 -7.88
C ARG A 134 6.02 4.47 -7.81
N PHE A 135 5.54 4.10 -6.64
CA PHE A 135 4.36 3.25 -6.57
C PHE A 135 3.10 4.07 -6.87
N PRO A 136 2.25 3.65 -7.82
CA PRO A 136 1.05 4.41 -8.19
C PRO A 136 -0.05 4.34 -7.15
N ASN A 137 -0.04 3.34 -6.28
CA ASN A 137 -1.10 3.14 -5.29
C ASN A 137 -0.53 2.84 -3.92
N PHE A 138 -1.26 3.25 -2.89
CA PHE A 138 -0.91 2.98 -1.50
C PHE A 138 -2.17 2.73 -0.69
N GLY A 139 -2.16 1.70 0.14
CA GLY A 139 -3.23 1.38 1.08
C GLY A 139 -2.80 1.64 2.53
N ILE A 140 -3.73 2.13 3.35
CA ILE A 140 -3.58 2.13 4.80
C ILE A 140 -4.79 1.44 5.38
N TRP A 141 -4.56 0.43 6.21
CA TRP A 141 -5.65 -0.39 6.72
C TRP A 141 -5.38 -0.97 8.11
N SER A 142 -6.45 -1.24 8.81
CA SER A 142 -6.45 -1.99 10.06
C SER A 142 -7.83 -2.59 10.31
N VAL A 143 -7.88 -3.68 11.02
CA VAL A 143 -9.16 -4.17 11.58
C VAL A 143 -9.54 -3.28 12.76
N PRO A 144 -10.80 -2.79 12.87
CA PRO A 144 -11.27 -2.05 14.03
C PRO A 144 -10.98 -2.82 15.34
N GLY A 145 -10.39 -2.12 16.33
CA GLY A 145 -10.03 -2.71 17.62
C GLY A 145 -8.81 -3.65 17.63
N SER A 146 -8.14 -3.86 16.50
CA SER A 146 -6.90 -4.63 16.45
C SER A 146 -5.67 -3.81 16.85
N SER A 147 -4.57 -4.48 17.18
CA SER A 147 -3.31 -3.88 17.60
C SER A 147 -2.28 -3.86 16.47
N PHE A 148 -2.68 -3.48 15.27
CA PHE A 148 -1.77 -3.31 14.13
C PHE A 148 -2.29 -2.23 13.16
N VAL A 149 -1.40 -1.77 12.29
CA VAL A 149 -1.72 -0.96 11.11
C VAL A 149 -0.92 -1.47 9.93
N CYS A 150 -1.55 -1.57 8.76
CA CYS A 150 -0.91 -1.92 7.50
C CYS A 150 -0.55 -0.64 6.74
N LEU A 151 0.66 -0.61 6.17
CA LEU A 151 1.11 0.38 5.20
C LEU A 151 1.45 -0.36 3.91
N GLU A 152 0.65 -0.19 2.88
CA GLU A 152 0.59 -1.12 1.76
C GLU A 152 0.97 -0.47 0.44
N PRO A 153 2.23 -0.61 -0.02
CA PRO A 153 2.66 -0.12 -1.32
C PRO A 153 2.20 -1.07 -2.43
N TRP A 154 1.53 -0.53 -3.47
CA TRP A 154 0.98 -1.33 -4.57
C TRP A 154 1.40 -0.82 -5.95
N MET A 155 1.76 -1.76 -6.83
CA MET A 155 1.90 -1.58 -8.27
C MET A 155 0.61 -2.08 -8.95
N GLY A 156 -0.44 -1.23 -8.86
CA GLY A 156 -1.81 -1.54 -9.24
C GLY A 156 -2.70 -1.91 -8.04
N ARG A 157 -3.94 -1.45 -8.04
CA ARG A 157 -4.93 -1.62 -6.96
C ARG A 157 -6.11 -2.50 -7.38
N CYS A 158 -7.12 -2.63 -6.52
CA CYS A 158 -8.40 -3.29 -6.84
C CYS A 158 -9.09 -2.65 -8.06
N ASP A 159 -10.07 -3.34 -8.64
CA ASP A 159 -10.87 -2.79 -9.74
C ASP A 159 -11.74 -1.62 -9.28
N ASP A 160 -12.09 -0.76 -10.23
CA ASP A 160 -13.15 0.22 -10.02
C ASP A 160 -14.52 -0.48 -9.99
N CYS A 161 -15.42 0.01 -9.15
CA CYS A 161 -16.76 -0.53 -9.04
C CYS A 161 -17.47 -0.51 -10.39
N GLY A 162 -17.97 -1.68 -10.80
CA GLY A 162 -18.63 -1.85 -12.09
C GLY A 162 -17.68 -2.04 -13.28
N PHE A 163 -16.36 -2.12 -13.08
CA PHE A 163 -15.44 -2.47 -14.14
C PHE A 163 -15.79 -3.85 -14.73
N LYS A 164 -15.88 -3.91 -16.08
CA LYS A 164 -16.22 -5.13 -16.84
C LYS A 164 -15.30 -5.30 -18.06
N GLY A 165 -14.24 -4.51 -18.13
CA GLY A 165 -13.27 -4.57 -19.20
C GLY A 165 -12.32 -5.76 -19.10
N ASN A 166 -11.43 -5.86 -20.08
CA ASN A 166 -10.33 -6.82 -20.02
C ASN A 166 -9.31 -6.39 -18.98
N LEU A 167 -8.51 -7.34 -18.49
CA LEU A 167 -7.43 -7.07 -17.52
C LEU A 167 -6.47 -5.98 -18.02
N SER A 168 -6.21 -5.90 -19.34
CA SER A 168 -5.37 -4.89 -19.97
C SER A 168 -5.93 -3.45 -19.89
N GLU A 169 -7.21 -3.30 -19.59
CA GLU A 169 -7.91 -2.00 -19.51
C GLU A 169 -8.06 -1.51 -18.06
N LYS A 170 -7.63 -2.32 -17.10
CA LYS A 170 -7.69 -1.98 -15.69
C LYS A 170 -6.78 -0.79 -15.37
N ALA A 171 -7.26 0.11 -14.53
CA ALA A 171 -6.46 1.25 -14.04
C ALA A 171 -5.17 0.76 -13.32
N ASN A 172 -4.05 1.42 -13.63
CA ASN A 172 -2.74 1.12 -13.04
C ASN A 172 -2.26 -0.35 -13.21
N ILE A 173 -2.73 -1.04 -14.25
CA ILE A 173 -2.25 -2.39 -14.57
C ILE A 173 -0.81 -2.34 -15.09
N ASN A 174 0.03 -3.26 -14.66
CA ASN A 174 1.35 -3.46 -15.26
C ASN A 174 1.22 -4.30 -16.51
N ALA A 175 1.87 -3.88 -17.59
CA ALA A 175 1.99 -4.61 -18.85
C ALA A 175 3.46 -4.98 -19.06
N LEU A 176 3.75 -6.24 -19.31
CA LEU A 176 5.10 -6.77 -19.48
C LEU A 176 5.14 -7.60 -20.75
N ASN A 177 5.86 -7.14 -21.76
CA ASN A 177 5.96 -7.85 -23.02
C ASN A 177 6.74 -9.15 -22.87
N ALA A 178 6.70 -9.99 -23.92
CA ALA A 178 7.47 -11.24 -23.97
C ALA A 178 8.95 -10.98 -23.66
N ASP A 179 9.54 -11.83 -22.82
CA ASP A 179 10.95 -11.79 -22.38
C ASP A 179 11.37 -10.51 -21.62
N GLU A 180 10.43 -9.60 -21.29
CA GLU A 180 10.73 -8.45 -20.45
C GLU A 180 10.77 -8.80 -18.96
N ILE A 181 11.45 -7.93 -18.21
CA ILE A 181 11.62 -8.03 -16.75
C ILE A 181 11.05 -6.77 -16.10
N PHE A 182 10.13 -6.96 -15.16
CA PHE A 182 9.65 -5.92 -14.29
C PHE A 182 10.40 -5.96 -12.97
N ASN A 183 10.82 -4.79 -12.48
CA ASN A 183 11.45 -4.65 -11.16
C ASN A 183 10.76 -3.55 -10.38
N ALA A 184 10.47 -3.82 -9.11
CA ALA A 184 10.03 -2.81 -8.15
C ALA A 184 10.57 -3.17 -6.75
N SER A 185 10.68 -2.17 -5.89
CA SER A 185 11.08 -2.38 -4.51
C SER A 185 10.52 -1.29 -3.60
N TYR A 186 10.31 -1.66 -2.35
CA TYR A 186 10.04 -0.72 -1.26
C TYR A 186 10.93 -1.05 -0.06
N GLU A 187 11.07 -0.08 0.83
CA GLU A 187 11.96 -0.17 1.98
C GLU A 187 11.18 0.13 3.27
N ILE A 188 11.45 -0.62 4.30
CA ILE A 188 10.93 -0.42 5.66
C ILE A 188 12.12 -0.13 6.56
N LYS A 189 12.12 1.03 7.20
CA LYS A 189 13.13 1.43 8.18
C LYS A 189 12.50 1.49 9.56
N ILE A 190 13.15 0.87 10.54
CA ILE A 190 12.76 0.89 11.96
C ILE A 190 13.70 1.84 12.71
N TYR A 191 13.18 2.65 13.62
CA TYR A 191 13.95 3.64 14.39
C TYR A 191 14.20 3.19 15.82
#